data_dfcf019327244bcd13c9c9fe5f974884
#
_entry.id   dfcf019327244bcd13c9c9fe5f974884
#
_cell.length_a   1.000
_cell.length_b   1.000
_cell.length_c   1.000
_cell.angle_alpha   90.00
_cell.angle_beta   90.00
_cell.angle_gamma   90.00
#
_symmetry.space_group_name_H-M   'P 1'
#
loop_
_entity.id
_entity.type
_entity.pdbx_description
1 polymer ?
#
loop_
_entity_poly.entity_id
_entity_poly.type
_entity_poly.pdbx_seq_one_letter_code
_entity_poly.pdbx_strand_id
1 'polypeptide(L)'
;MTTRNHPTLGIIGGGQLAKMTAQAAISMGCQVVILDRQPYGPAAAVAREYLTGDWNDPTALLTLAGKCDVVTLENEFVDARALAALEASGAALFPSATTMDVVQDKFRQKTCLQQAGVPVPRFVDTATRAEVAAAGERFGWPVVLKARRDGYDGKGNATVRGLEDIDAAWRALGGDHERALYVEGFCPFERELAVIVTRGRDGRSVVYPVVETVQRNHICHIVRAPAPVDDDVASRVRAIAQQALDAVGAVGTFGVECFQTGEGDVLINELAPRVHNSGHYTIEACASSQFDNHVRAVLGWPLGSPAMRTPAAVMVNLLGDAAGSGWPAGVPTALAVPGAALHVYGKLTSSKGRKMGHVTALGQTVAEAEASALAAANVLTFGDPA
;
A
#
# COMPACT_ATOMS: atom_id res chain seq x y z
N MET A 1 -17.36 0.08 31.68
CA MET A 1 -16.15 0.21 30.84
C MET A 1 -14.96 -0.10 31.74
N THR A 2 -14.31 -1.24 31.56
CA THR A 2 -13.04 -1.55 32.21
C THR A 2 -12.00 -0.62 31.60
N THR A 3 -11.48 0.32 32.38
CA THR A 3 -10.35 1.16 31.97
C THR A 3 -9.15 0.24 31.73
N ARG A 4 -8.85 -0.04 30.45
CA ARG A 4 -7.61 -0.72 30.09
C ARG A 4 -6.47 0.24 30.42
N ASN A 5 -5.43 -0.25 31.09
CA ASN A 5 -4.27 0.58 31.46
C ASN A 5 -3.46 1.07 30.24
N HIS A 6 -3.62 0.45 29.08
CA HIS A 6 -2.92 0.76 27.83
C HIS A 6 -3.89 0.64 26.65
N PRO A 7 -3.83 1.57 25.66
CA PRO A 7 -4.61 1.46 24.45
C PRO A 7 -4.28 0.14 23.72
N THR A 8 -5.30 -0.53 23.21
CA THR A 8 -5.16 -1.77 22.48
C THR A 8 -5.62 -1.59 21.05
N LEU A 9 -4.70 -1.80 20.10
CA LEU A 9 -4.93 -1.76 18.67
C LEU A 9 -5.25 -3.15 18.15
N GLY A 10 -6.39 -3.34 17.50
CA GLY A 10 -6.72 -4.51 16.71
C GLY A 10 -6.27 -4.31 15.26
N ILE A 11 -5.61 -5.29 14.66
CA ILE A 11 -5.23 -5.24 13.25
C ILE A 11 -5.79 -6.47 12.54
N ILE A 12 -6.55 -6.24 11.46
CA ILE A 12 -7.05 -7.28 10.58
C ILE A 12 -6.02 -7.54 9.49
N GLY A 13 -5.51 -8.77 9.47
CA GLY A 13 -4.35 -9.21 8.69
C GLY A 13 -3.08 -9.25 9.53
N GLY A 14 -2.25 -10.28 9.36
CA GLY A 14 -1.05 -10.56 10.16
C GLY A 14 0.24 -10.51 9.34
N GLY A 15 0.25 -9.82 8.19
CA GLY A 15 1.39 -9.72 7.31
C GLY A 15 2.46 -8.73 7.78
N GLN A 16 3.34 -8.35 6.86
CA GLN A 16 4.46 -7.46 7.18
C GLN A 16 4.03 -6.03 7.54
N LEU A 17 2.93 -5.54 6.97
CA LEU A 17 2.44 -4.20 7.28
C LEU A 17 1.88 -4.16 8.71
N ALA A 18 1.13 -5.20 9.11
CA ALA A 18 0.69 -5.36 10.49
C ALA A 18 1.86 -5.46 11.46
N LYS A 19 2.94 -6.22 11.12
CA LYS A 19 4.14 -6.32 11.94
C LYS A 19 4.76 -4.94 12.20
N MET A 20 5.01 -4.16 11.15
CA MET A 20 5.62 -2.83 11.29
C MET A 20 4.70 -1.83 12.00
N THR A 21 3.39 -1.89 11.75
CA THR A 21 2.39 -1.10 12.49
C THR A 21 2.37 -1.48 13.98
N ALA A 22 2.42 -2.78 14.29
CA ALA A 22 2.49 -3.26 15.66
C ALA A 22 3.77 -2.80 16.38
N GLN A 23 4.92 -2.83 15.70
CA GLN A 23 6.18 -2.33 16.25
C GLN A 23 6.08 -0.84 16.61
N ALA A 24 5.48 -0.01 15.74
CA ALA A 24 5.22 1.39 16.01
C ALA A 24 4.26 1.57 17.19
N ALA A 25 3.17 0.79 17.25
CA ALA A 25 2.22 0.85 18.36
C ALA A 25 2.84 0.48 19.70
N ILE A 26 3.64 -0.60 19.73
CA ILE A 26 4.34 -1.06 20.94
C ILE A 26 5.35 -0.02 21.43
N SER A 27 6.08 0.64 20.53
CA SER A 27 7.02 1.71 20.90
C SER A 27 6.34 2.91 21.55
N MET A 28 5.02 3.10 21.30
CA MET A 28 4.18 4.12 21.94
C MET A 28 3.41 3.60 23.16
N GLY A 29 3.71 2.39 23.65
CA GLY A 29 3.09 1.81 24.85
C GLY A 29 1.72 1.15 24.60
N CYS A 30 1.30 0.97 23.35
CA CYS A 30 0.07 0.27 23.01
C CYS A 30 0.24 -1.24 23.06
N GLN A 31 -0.88 -1.94 23.25
CA GLN A 31 -0.95 -3.39 23.04
C GLN A 31 -1.55 -3.66 21.66
N VAL A 32 -1.20 -4.81 21.08
CA VAL A 32 -1.66 -5.17 19.73
C VAL A 32 -2.27 -6.57 19.74
N VAL A 33 -3.46 -6.69 19.17
CA VAL A 33 -4.15 -7.96 18.89
C VAL A 33 -4.32 -8.09 17.38
N ILE A 34 -3.95 -9.25 16.84
CA ILE A 34 -4.02 -9.54 15.39
C ILE A 34 -5.12 -10.56 15.13
N LEU A 35 -5.85 -10.39 14.03
CA LEU A 35 -6.71 -11.42 13.45
C LEU A 35 -6.21 -11.74 12.04
N ASP A 36 -5.85 -12.99 11.76
CA ASP A 36 -5.43 -13.45 10.44
C ASP A 36 -6.00 -14.81 10.11
N ARG A 37 -6.13 -15.12 8.82
CA ARG A 37 -6.51 -16.46 8.32
C ARG A 37 -5.42 -17.50 8.52
N GLN A 38 -4.16 -17.05 8.54
CA GLN A 38 -3.00 -17.93 8.72
C GLN A 38 -2.56 -17.93 10.19
N PRO A 39 -2.23 -19.08 10.78
CA PRO A 39 -1.88 -19.16 12.20
C PRO A 39 -0.52 -18.51 12.54
N TYR A 40 0.35 -18.28 11.55
CA TYR A 40 1.71 -17.78 11.75
C TYR A 40 2.09 -16.74 10.69
N GLY A 41 1.51 -15.54 10.79
CA GLY A 41 1.93 -14.40 9.98
C GLY A 41 3.14 -13.67 10.56
N PRO A 42 3.79 -12.78 9.78
CA PRO A 42 4.88 -11.92 10.24
C PRO A 42 4.61 -11.14 11.53
N ALA A 43 3.36 -10.72 11.76
CA ALA A 43 2.97 -9.96 12.95
C ALA A 43 2.79 -10.83 14.20
N ALA A 44 2.74 -12.16 14.09
CA ALA A 44 2.61 -13.05 15.24
C ALA A 44 3.76 -12.89 16.25
N ALA A 45 4.96 -12.56 15.76
CA ALA A 45 6.13 -12.39 16.62
C ALA A 45 6.08 -11.15 17.53
N VAL A 46 5.18 -10.21 17.27
CA VAL A 46 5.10 -8.92 17.99
C VAL A 46 3.71 -8.65 18.59
N ALA A 47 2.72 -9.48 18.27
CA ALA A 47 1.37 -9.34 18.82
C ALA A 47 1.32 -9.84 20.28
N ARG A 48 0.58 -9.11 21.13
CA ARG A 48 0.21 -9.61 22.46
C ARG A 48 -0.69 -10.85 22.36
N GLU A 49 -1.59 -10.85 21.40
CA GLU A 49 -2.49 -11.95 21.11
C GLU A 49 -2.68 -12.07 19.60
N TYR A 50 -2.67 -13.29 19.10
CA TYR A 50 -2.84 -13.58 17.69
C TYR A 50 -4.01 -14.54 17.52
N LEU A 51 -5.08 -14.04 16.89
CA LEU A 51 -6.31 -14.79 16.63
C LEU A 51 -6.24 -15.38 15.22
N THR A 52 -6.52 -16.67 15.10
CA THR A 52 -6.65 -17.31 13.78
C THR A 52 -8.13 -17.44 13.45
N GLY A 53 -8.55 -16.88 12.31
CA GLY A 53 -9.94 -16.90 11.86
C GLY A 53 -10.13 -16.19 10.51
N ASP A 54 -11.26 -16.43 9.87
CA ASP A 54 -11.60 -15.71 8.65
C ASP A 54 -12.01 -14.27 9.00
N TRP A 55 -11.29 -13.30 8.47
CA TRP A 55 -11.63 -11.89 8.64
C TRP A 55 -12.90 -11.43 7.89
N ASN A 56 -13.54 -12.31 7.12
CA ASN A 56 -14.88 -12.09 6.56
C ASN A 56 -15.98 -12.71 7.44
N ASP A 57 -15.62 -13.43 8.52
CA ASP A 57 -16.57 -13.92 9.51
C ASP A 57 -16.86 -12.82 10.56
N PRO A 58 -18.11 -12.32 10.64
CA PRO A 58 -18.48 -11.31 11.63
C PRO A 58 -18.17 -11.74 13.07
N THR A 59 -18.22 -13.03 13.40
CA THR A 59 -17.93 -13.54 14.75
C THR A 59 -16.45 -13.36 15.10
N ALA A 60 -15.55 -13.65 14.16
CA ALA A 60 -14.12 -13.43 14.33
C ALA A 60 -13.79 -11.94 14.48
N LEU A 61 -14.41 -11.09 13.66
CA LEU A 61 -14.25 -9.62 13.75
C LEU A 61 -14.77 -9.06 15.09
N LEU A 62 -15.93 -9.52 15.56
CA LEU A 62 -16.47 -9.10 16.88
C LEU A 62 -15.60 -9.58 18.02
N THR A 63 -15.01 -10.78 17.90
CA THR A 63 -14.06 -11.30 18.88
C THR A 63 -12.81 -10.42 18.97
N LEU A 64 -12.25 -9.99 17.81
CA LEU A 64 -11.15 -9.03 17.77
C LEU A 64 -11.56 -7.70 18.42
N ALA A 65 -12.67 -7.11 17.99
CA ALA A 65 -13.14 -5.81 18.47
C ALA A 65 -13.40 -5.81 19.99
N GLY A 66 -13.95 -6.90 20.54
CA GLY A 66 -14.14 -7.05 21.98
C GLY A 66 -12.86 -6.98 22.82
N LYS A 67 -11.69 -7.17 22.18
CA LYS A 67 -10.36 -7.11 22.82
C LYS A 67 -9.63 -5.78 22.62
N CYS A 68 -10.13 -4.88 21.76
CA CYS A 68 -9.42 -3.70 21.29
C CYS A 68 -10.21 -2.42 21.59
N ASP A 69 -9.53 -1.28 21.62
CA ASP A 69 -10.13 0.03 21.69
C ASP A 69 -10.39 0.62 20.29
N VAL A 70 -9.60 0.17 19.30
CA VAL A 70 -9.75 0.55 17.90
C VAL A 70 -9.28 -0.61 17.03
N VAL A 71 -9.91 -0.77 15.87
CA VAL A 71 -9.55 -1.76 14.84
C VAL A 71 -9.07 -1.04 13.58
N THR A 72 -8.02 -1.58 12.97
CA THR A 72 -7.51 -1.14 11.67
C THR A 72 -7.20 -2.33 10.77
N LEU A 73 -6.79 -2.07 9.53
CA LEU A 73 -6.51 -3.10 8.53
C LEU A 73 -5.06 -3.00 8.02
N GLU A 74 -4.48 -4.15 7.67
CA GLU A 74 -3.20 -4.19 6.96
C GLU A 74 -3.36 -4.45 5.46
N ASN A 75 -4.55 -4.84 5.02
CA ASN A 75 -4.83 -5.16 3.61
C ASN A 75 -6.24 -4.71 3.21
N GLU A 76 -6.49 -4.67 1.92
CA GLU A 76 -7.75 -4.25 1.30
C GLU A 76 -8.68 -5.40 0.90
N PHE A 77 -8.48 -6.63 1.40
CA PHE A 77 -9.23 -7.82 0.96
C PHE A 77 -10.37 -8.24 1.90
N VAL A 78 -10.60 -7.47 2.96
CA VAL A 78 -11.69 -7.71 3.90
C VAL A 78 -13.01 -7.24 3.28
N ASP A 79 -14.05 -8.07 3.28
CA ASP A 79 -15.37 -7.69 2.72
C ASP A 79 -15.92 -6.45 3.45
N ALA A 80 -16.23 -5.41 2.68
CA ALA A 80 -16.76 -4.15 3.22
C ALA A 80 -18.08 -4.35 3.98
N ARG A 81 -18.89 -5.38 3.65
CA ARG A 81 -20.11 -5.71 4.38
C ARG A 81 -19.80 -6.28 5.77
N ALA A 82 -18.74 -7.09 5.89
CA ALA A 82 -18.28 -7.59 7.18
C ALA A 82 -17.74 -6.44 8.05
N LEU A 83 -17.04 -5.48 7.45
CA LEU A 83 -16.60 -4.25 8.12
C LEU A 83 -17.77 -3.37 8.55
N ALA A 84 -18.81 -3.22 7.72
CA ALA A 84 -20.01 -2.47 8.06
C ALA A 84 -20.77 -3.12 9.24
N ALA A 85 -20.84 -4.44 9.30
CA ALA A 85 -21.41 -5.16 10.45
C ALA A 85 -20.59 -4.93 11.72
N LEU A 86 -19.26 -4.87 11.62
CA LEU A 86 -18.38 -4.54 12.72
C LEU A 86 -18.63 -3.12 13.25
N GLU A 87 -18.71 -2.11 12.38
CA GLU A 87 -19.05 -0.73 12.76
C GLU A 87 -20.43 -0.63 13.40
N ALA A 88 -21.43 -1.33 12.85
CA ALA A 88 -22.79 -1.35 13.40
C ALA A 88 -22.85 -1.93 14.82
N SER A 89 -21.88 -2.75 15.23
CA SER A 89 -21.74 -3.22 16.61
C SER A 89 -21.20 -2.17 17.58
N GLY A 90 -20.82 -0.98 17.09
CA GLY A 90 -20.22 0.09 17.88
C GLY A 90 -18.69 0.04 17.97
N ALA A 91 -18.03 -0.85 17.22
CA ALA A 91 -16.57 -0.92 17.17
C ALA A 91 -15.99 0.31 16.42
N ALA A 92 -14.92 0.88 16.96
CA ALA A 92 -14.17 1.93 16.29
C ALA A 92 -13.27 1.30 15.22
N LEU A 93 -13.61 1.48 13.94
CA LEU A 93 -12.89 0.94 12.79
C LEU A 93 -12.34 2.06 11.92
N PHE A 94 -11.04 2.01 11.57
CA PHE A 94 -10.39 2.96 10.67
C PHE A 94 -9.36 2.27 9.77
N PRO A 95 -9.42 2.49 8.43
CA PRO A 95 -10.45 3.24 7.70
C PRO A 95 -11.85 2.68 7.91
N SER A 96 -12.90 3.51 7.71
CA SER A 96 -14.29 3.11 7.86
C SER A 96 -14.70 2.08 6.80
N ALA A 97 -15.77 1.32 7.07
CA ALA A 97 -16.33 0.38 6.10
C ALA A 97 -16.74 1.10 4.79
N THR A 98 -17.28 2.32 4.89
CA THR A 98 -17.64 3.14 3.71
C THR A 98 -16.42 3.52 2.90
N THR A 99 -15.33 3.96 3.54
CA THR A 99 -14.06 4.26 2.87
C THR A 99 -13.52 3.01 2.16
N MET A 100 -13.54 1.86 2.84
CA MET A 100 -13.08 0.59 2.29
C MET A 100 -13.91 0.15 1.10
N ASP A 101 -15.24 0.26 1.14
CA ASP A 101 -16.12 -0.11 0.03
C ASP A 101 -15.86 0.71 -1.24
N VAL A 102 -15.55 1.99 -1.08
CA VAL A 102 -15.16 2.86 -2.21
C VAL A 102 -13.78 2.47 -2.75
N VAL A 103 -12.78 2.31 -1.86
CA VAL A 103 -11.39 2.17 -2.28
C VAL A 103 -11.07 0.79 -2.82
N GLN A 104 -11.72 -0.27 -2.33
CA GLN A 104 -11.55 -1.64 -2.81
C GLN A 104 -11.98 -1.84 -4.28
N ASP A 105 -12.96 -1.08 -4.75
CA ASP A 105 -13.43 -1.11 -6.13
C ASP A 105 -12.78 0.03 -6.92
N LYS A 106 -11.79 -0.31 -7.75
CA LYS A 106 -10.98 0.69 -8.49
C LYS A 106 -11.82 1.59 -9.41
N PHE A 107 -12.93 1.09 -9.96
CA PHE A 107 -13.84 1.91 -10.75
C PHE A 107 -14.60 2.91 -9.86
N ARG A 108 -15.12 2.46 -8.71
CA ARG A 108 -15.79 3.35 -7.75
C ARG A 108 -14.81 4.36 -7.14
N GLN A 109 -13.59 3.94 -6.83
CA GLN A 109 -12.52 4.82 -6.36
C GLN A 109 -12.28 5.95 -7.37
N LYS A 110 -12.06 5.62 -8.65
CA LYS A 110 -11.84 6.61 -9.70
C LYS A 110 -13.06 7.52 -9.92
N THR A 111 -14.26 6.96 -9.85
CA THR A 111 -15.50 7.76 -9.95
C THR A 111 -15.60 8.78 -8.82
N CYS A 112 -15.32 8.36 -7.57
CA CYS A 112 -15.30 9.24 -6.42
C CYS A 112 -14.26 10.36 -6.57
N LEU A 113 -13.05 10.01 -6.99
CA LEU A 113 -11.96 10.98 -7.22
C LEU A 113 -12.31 11.97 -8.33
N GLN A 114 -12.83 11.51 -9.46
CA GLN A 114 -13.24 12.36 -10.58
C GLN A 114 -14.35 13.32 -10.17
N GLN A 115 -15.34 12.85 -9.41
CA GLN A 115 -16.42 13.71 -8.88
C GLN A 115 -15.91 14.79 -7.93
N ALA A 116 -14.84 14.49 -7.21
CA ALA A 116 -14.15 15.47 -6.36
C ALA A 116 -13.18 16.40 -7.12
N GLY A 117 -13.09 16.29 -8.45
CA GLY A 117 -12.18 17.10 -9.26
C GLY A 117 -10.71 16.66 -9.19
N VAL A 118 -10.41 15.48 -8.66
CA VAL A 118 -9.07 14.92 -8.63
C VAL A 118 -8.72 14.33 -9.99
N PRO A 119 -7.58 14.69 -10.59
CA PRO A 119 -7.17 14.16 -11.89
C PRO A 119 -6.88 12.65 -11.83
N VAL A 120 -7.52 11.89 -12.72
CA VAL A 120 -7.32 10.45 -12.91
C VAL A 120 -7.23 10.14 -14.42
N PRO A 121 -6.59 9.05 -14.84
CA PRO A 121 -6.68 8.58 -16.22
C PRO A 121 -8.14 8.43 -16.67
N ARG A 122 -8.42 8.63 -17.96
CA ARG A 122 -9.76 8.41 -18.53
C ARG A 122 -10.17 6.96 -18.27
N PHE A 123 -11.40 6.71 -17.88
CA PHE A 123 -11.90 5.38 -17.59
C PHE A 123 -13.38 5.23 -17.92
N VAL A 124 -13.81 4.00 -18.12
CA VAL A 124 -15.21 3.64 -18.35
C VAL A 124 -15.46 2.21 -17.85
N ASP A 125 -16.65 1.98 -17.32
CA ASP A 125 -17.08 0.63 -16.93
C ASP A 125 -17.27 -0.25 -18.18
N THR A 126 -17.12 -1.56 -18.02
CA THR A 126 -17.33 -2.51 -19.13
C THR A 126 -17.86 -3.85 -18.61
N ALA A 127 -18.90 -4.33 -19.26
CA ALA A 127 -19.50 -5.64 -19.00
C ALA A 127 -19.30 -6.61 -20.18
N THR A 128 -18.85 -6.13 -21.34
CA THR A 128 -18.74 -6.90 -22.57
C THR A 128 -17.46 -6.58 -23.35
N ARG A 129 -17.02 -7.52 -24.18
CA ARG A 129 -15.90 -7.31 -25.12
C ARG A 129 -16.17 -6.17 -26.12
N ALA A 130 -17.42 -6.04 -26.55
CA ALA A 130 -17.82 -4.95 -27.45
C ALA A 130 -17.63 -3.57 -26.82
N GLU A 131 -17.89 -3.45 -25.52
CA GLU A 131 -17.66 -2.20 -24.77
C GLU A 131 -16.15 -1.92 -24.60
N VAL A 132 -15.30 -2.95 -24.48
CA VAL A 132 -13.85 -2.77 -24.51
C VAL A 132 -13.39 -2.23 -25.86
N ALA A 133 -13.92 -2.77 -26.95
CA ALA A 133 -13.66 -2.27 -28.31
C ALA A 133 -14.08 -0.79 -28.45
N ALA A 134 -15.30 -0.45 -28.02
CA ALA A 134 -15.82 0.91 -28.06
C ALA A 134 -14.97 1.88 -27.19
N ALA A 135 -14.46 1.41 -26.05
CA ALA A 135 -13.55 2.20 -25.21
C ALA A 135 -12.20 2.45 -25.92
N GLY A 136 -11.66 1.44 -26.61
CA GLY A 136 -10.44 1.58 -27.42
C GLY A 136 -10.59 2.60 -28.55
N GLU A 137 -11.71 2.54 -29.28
CA GLU A 137 -12.02 3.55 -30.31
C GLU A 137 -12.18 4.96 -29.73
N ARG A 138 -12.80 5.08 -28.53
CA ARG A 138 -13.03 6.37 -27.89
C ARG A 138 -11.76 6.98 -27.28
N PHE A 139 -10.91 6.17 -26.66
CA PHE A 139 -9.72 6.64 -25.93
C PHE A 139 -8.47 6.68 -26.78
N GLY A 140 -8.45 5.94 -27.88
CA GLY A 140 -7.26 5.59 -28.66
C GLY A 140 -6.55 4.37 -28.09
N TRP A 141 -6.04 3.54 -28.99
CA TRP A 141 -5.23 2.38 -28.60
C TRP A 141 -3.78 2.78 -28.24
N PRO A 142 -3.14 2.09 -27.31
CA PRO A 142 -3.66 1.03 -26.48
C PRO A 142 -4.57 1.52 -25.34
N VAL A 143 -5.35 0.60 -24.77
CA VAL A 143 -6.07 0.80 -23.51
C VAL A 143 -5.66 -0.26 -22.50
N VAL A 144 -5.98 -0.05 -21.21
CA VAL A 144 -5.71 -1.02 -20.15
C VAL A 144 -7.03 -1.56 -19.61
N LEU A 145 -7.28 -2.85 -19.82
CA LEU A 145 -8.39 -3.56 -19.20
C LEU A 145 -7.98 -3.96 -17.78
N LYS A 146 -8.80 -3.63 -16.79
CA LYS A 146 -8.50 -3.83 -15.37
C LYS A 146 -9.63 -4.53 -14.64
N ALA A 147 -9.28 -5.40 -13.68
CA ALA A 147 -10.22 -5.91 -12.71
C ALA A 147 -10.58 -4.80 -11.70
N ARG A 148 -11.86 -4.68 -11.38
CA ARG A 148 -12.33 -3.67 -10.42
C ARG A 148 -11.86 -3.95 -9.00
N ARG A 149 -11.73 -5.24 -8.63
CA ARG A 149 -11.30 -5.70 -7.28
C ARG A 149 -10.18 -6.74 -7.38
N ASP A 150 -9.44 -6.92 -6.30
CA ASP A 150 -8.44 -7.98 -6.12
C ASP A 150 -7.25 -7.92 -7.11
N GLY A 151 -6.91 -6.72 -7.59
CA GLY A 151 -5.72 -6.47 -8.40
C GLY A 151 -4.58 -5.90 -7.54
N TYR A 152 -3.38 -6.47 -7.63
CA TYR A 152 -2.16 -6.01 -6.94
C TYR A 152 -0.90 -6.42 -7.70
N ASP A 153 0.21 -5.69 -7.53
CA ASP A 153 1.52 -5.99 -8.12
C ASP A 153 1.43 -6.40 -9.61
N GLY A 154 0.70 -5.61 -10.43
CA GLY A 154 0.47 -5.87 -11.86
C GLY A 154 -0.53 -6.97 -12.19
N LYS A 155 -1.00 -7.73 -11.21
CA LYS A 155 -2.07 -8.72 -11.39
C LYS A 155 -3.43 -8.02 -11.47
N GLY A 156 -4.24 -8.44 -12.44
CA GLY A 156 -5.56 -7.83 -12.66
C GLY A 156 -5.55 -6.68 -13.67
N ASN A 157 -4.45 -6.51 -14.44
CA ASN A 157 -4.33 -5.56 -15.54
C ASN A 157 -3.92 -6.29 -16.82
N ALA A 158 -4.44 -5.86 -17.98
CA ALA A 158 -4.02 -6.32 -19.28
C ALA A 158 -4.00 -5.15 -20.26
N THR A 159 -2.87 -4.92 -20.94
CA THR A 159 -2.78 -3.94 -22.02
C THR A 159 -3.40 -4.53 -23.29
N VAL A 160 -4.35 -3.81 -23.86
CA VAL A 160 -5.08 -4.16 -25.09
C VAL A 160 -4.63 -3.17 -26.17
N ARG A 161 -3.87 -3.66 -27.17
CA ARG A 161 -3.25 -2.82 -28.20
C ARG A 161 -4.14 -2.60 -29.40
N GLY A 162 -5.13 -3.50 -29.57
CA GLY A 162 -6.08 -3.50 -30.68
C GLY A 162 -7.19 -4.52 -30.43
N LEU A 163 -8.09 -4.64 -31.38
CA LEU A 163 -9.24 -5.54 -31.29
C LEU A 163 -8.82 -7.01 -31.09
N GLU A 164 -7.69 -7.40 -31.65
CA GLU A 164 -7.15 -8.76 -31.58
C GLU A 164 -6.73 -9.20 -30.17
N ASP A 165 -6.40 -8.25 -29.28
CA ASP A 165 -5.97 -8.54 -27.91
C ASP A 165 -7.16 -8.73 -26.95
N ILE A 166 -8.35 -8.27 -27.31
CA ILE A 166 -9.52 -8.20 -26.40
C ILE A 166 -9.87 -9.56 -25.81
N ASP A 167 -9.99 -10.59 -26.65
CA ASP A 167 -10.39 -11.93 -26.21
C ASP A 167 -9.40 -12.55 -25.22
N ALA A 168 -8.11 -12.36 -25.45
CA ALA A 168 -7.06 -12.87 -24.59
C ALA A 168 -7.05 -12.12 -23.24
N ALA A 169 -7.13 -10.80 -23.27
CA ALA A 169 -7.17 -9.94 -22.08
C ALA A 169 -8.43 -10.22 -21.22
N TRP A 170 -9.59 -10.31 -21.86
CA TRP A 170 -10.86 -10.59 -21.21
C TRP A 170 -10.83 -11.91 -20.44
N ARG A 171 -10.38 -12.99 -21.10
CA ARG A 171 -10.24 -14.32 -20.47
C ARG A 171 -9.21 -14.32 -19.35
N ALA A 172 -8.05 -13.70 -19.57
CA ALA A 172 -6.99 -13.64 -18.56
C ALA A 172 -7.41 -12.94 -17.28
N LEU A 173 -8.31 -11.95 -17.38
CA LEU A 173 -8.85 -11.21 -16.22
C LEU A 173 -10.11 -11.82 -15.63
N GLY A 174 -10.60 -12.94 -16.16
CA GLY A 174 -11.78 -13.64 -15.64
C GLY A 174 -13.11 -13.04 -16.05
N GLY A 175 -13.16 -12.27 -17.14
CA GLY A 175 -14.39 -11.68 -17.65
C GLY A 175 -15.43 -12.70 -18.08
N ASP A 176 -15.01 -13.92 -18.47
CA ASP A 176 -15.91 -15.03 -18.77
C ASP A 176 -16.54 -15.66 -17.51
N HIS A 177 -16.05 -15.31 -16.33
CA HIS A 177 -16.52 -15.76 -15.02
C HIS A 177 -17.18 -14.62 -14.23
N GLU A 178 -17.81 -13.66 -14.93
CA GLU A 178 -18.54 -12.52 -14.35
C GLU A 178 -17.70 -11.61 -13.43
N ARG A 179 -16.36 -11.66 -13.55
CA ARG A 179 -15.50 -10.72 -12.82
C ARG A 179 -15.74 -9.33 -13.38
N ALA A 180 -16.08 -8.39 -12.50
CA ALA A 180 -16.30 -7.00 -12.90
C ALA A 180 -14.99 -6.36 -13.39
N LEU A 181 -15.00 -5.84 -14.61
CA LEU A 181 -13.89 -5.21 -15.29
C LEU A 181 -14.23 -3.76 -15.64
N TYR A 182 -13.19 -2.98 -15.95
CA TYR A 182 -13.33 -1.62 -16.48
C TYR A 182 -12.13 -1.31 -17.38
N VAL A 183 -12.26 -0.31 -18.24
CA VAL A 183 -11.19 0.11 -19.16
C VAL A 183 -10.65 1.45 -18.72
N GLU A 184 -9.33 1.58 -18.71
CA GLU A 184 -8.61 2.85 -18.62
C GLU A 184 -7.93 3.19 -19.94
N GLY A 185 -7.95 4.49 -20.29
CA GLY A 185 -7.06 5.01 -21.33
C GLY A 185 -5.61 4.81 -20.91
N PHE A 186 -4.77 4.34 -21.82
CA PHE A 186 -3.34 4.22 -21.57
C PHE A 186 -2.74 5.59 -21.22
N CYS A 187 -2.01 5.65 -20.12
CA CYS A 187 -1.30 6.85 -19.69
C CYS A 187 0.18 6.69 -20.06
N PRO A 188 0.71 7.44 -21.03
CA PRO A 188 2.14 7.43 -21.35
C PRO A 188 2.89 8.26 -20.31
N PHE A 189 3.08 7.70 -19.14
CA PHE A 189 3.78 8.37 -18.06
C PHE A 189 5.31 8.35 -18.26
N GLU A 190 5.97 9.41 -17.79
CA GLU A 190 7.42 9.51 -17.71
C GLU A 190 7.94 8.87 -16.41
N ARG A 191 7.20 9.09 -15.32
CA ARG A 191 7.53 8.58 -13.98
C ARG A 191 6.32 8.08 -13.24
N GLU A 192 6.57 7.08 -12.41
CA GLU A 192 5.65 6.70 -11.35
C GLU A 192 6.07 7.39 -10.06
N LEU A 193 5.16 8.17 -9.50
CA LEU A 193 5.34 8.86 -8.23
C LEU A 193 4.42 8.25 -7.18
N ALA A 194 4.84 8.35 -5.93
CA ALA A 194 3.97 8.02 -4.82
C ALA A 194 4.10 9.05 -3.70
N VAL A 195 3.06 9.19 -2.93
CA VAL A 195 3.06 9.99 -1.72
C VAL A 195 2.27 9.30 -0.62
N ILE A 196 2.79 9.36 0.59
CA ILE A 196 2.07 8.88 1.77
C ILE A 196 1.34 10.08 2.38
N VAL A 197 0.06 9.88 2.66
CA VAL A 197 -0.76 10.86 3.39
C VAL A 197 -1.37 10.17 4.59
N THR A 198 -1.28 10.79 5.75
CA THR A 198 -1.99 10.34 6.96
C THR A 198 -3.00 11.40 7.37
N ARG A 199 -4.25 11.00 7.55
CA ARG A 199 -5.35 11.86 7.99
C ARG A 199 -5.91 11.37 9.32
N GLY A 200 -5.96 12.28 10.29
CA GLY A 200 -6.50 12.04 11.63
C GLY A 200 -8.02 12.02 11.65
N ARG A 201 -8.59 11.59 12.78
CA ARG A 201 -10.05 11.62 13.02
C ARG A 201 -10.62 13.06 13.06
N ASP A 202 -9.78 14.03 13.33
CA ASP A 202 -10.13 15.48 13.36
C ASP A 202 -10.07 16.15 11.98
N GLY A 203 -9.78 15.36 10.93
CA GLY A 203 -9.67 15.82 9.54
C GLY A 203 -8.34 16.46 9.18
N ARG A 204 -7.44 16.72 10.13
CA ARG A 204 -6.10 17.22 9.84
C ARG A 204 -5.26 16.12 9.19
N SER A 205 -4.40 16.50 8.25
CA SER A 205 -3.52 15.57 7.55
C SER A 205 -2.07 16.02 7.56
N VAL A 206 -1.17 15.06 7.46
CA VAL A 206 0.24 15.25 7.17
C VAL A 206 0.58 14.52 5.87
N VAL A 207 1.40 15.16 5.05
CA VAL A 207 1.80 14.65 3.73
C VAL A 207 3.31 14.46 3.74
N TYR A 208 3.75 13.25 3.44
CA TYR A 208 5.17 12.91 3.36
C TYR A 208 5.79 13.45 2.06
N PRO A 209 7.13 13.48 1.96
CA PRO A 209 7.79 13.78 0.70
C PRO A 209 7.29 12.91 -0.45
N VAL A 210 7.15 13.51 -1.62
CA VAL A 210 6.87 12.76 -2.85
C VAL A 210 8.08 11.91 -3.20
N VAL A 211 7.83 10.66 -3.55
CA VAL A 211 8.87 9.69 -3.92
C VAL A 211 8.69 9.21 -5.35
N GLU A 212 9.79 8.85 -6.00
CA GLU A 212 9.77 8.11 -7.25
C GLU A 212 9.77 6.61 -6.94
N THR A 213 8.90 5.85 -7.62
CA THR A 213 8.88 4.39 -7.54
C THR A 213 9.36 3.79 -8.84
N VAL A 214 10.39 2.96 -8.76
CA VAL A 214 10.94 2.24 -9.91
C VAL A 214 10.44 0.81 -9.88
N GLN A 215 9.69 0.43 -10.91
CA GLN A 215 9.13 -0.91 -11.02
C GLN A 215 10.10 -1.84 -11.75
N ARG A 216 10.09 -3.11 -11.33
CA ARG A 216 10.75 -4.20 -12.05
C ARG A 216 9.77 -5.37 -12.16
N ASN A 217 9.40 -5.72 -13.39
CA ASN A 217 8.36 -6.74 -13.64
C ASN A 217 7.04 -6.43 -12.91
N HIS A 218 6.58 -5.19 -12.95
CA HIS A 218 5.37 -4.68 -12.29
C HIS A 218 5.38 -4.76 -10.75
N ILE A 219 6.53 -4.99 -10.14
CA ILE A 219 6.69 -4.98 -8.68
C ILE A 219 7.60 -3.81 -8.32
N CYS A 220 7.21 -2.99 -7.37
CA CYS A 220 8.04 -1.90 -6.87
C CYS A 220 9.38 -2.47 -6.39
N HIS A 221 10.48 -2.01 -6.99
CA HIS A 221 11.83 -2.45 -6.69
C HIS A 221 12.59 -1.41 -5.86
N ILE A 222 12.57 -0.14 -6.30
CA ILE A 222 13.29 0.96 -5.63
C ILE A 222 12.31 2.09 -5.36
N VAL A 223 12.47 2.74 -4.21
CA VAL A 223 11.79 3.99 -3.85
C VAL A 223 12.86 5.03 -3.53
N ARG A 224 12.83 6.17 -4.24
CA ARG A 224 13.75 7.30 -4.08
C ARG A 224 13.05 8.45 -3.39
N ALA A 225 13.56 8.91 -2.28
CA ALA A 225 13.03 10.01 -1.50
C ALA A 225 14.09 11.12 -1.30
N PRO A 226 13.80 12.37 -1.68
CA PRO A 226 12.63 12.81 -2.45
C PRO A 226 12.71 12.38 -3.92
N ALA A 227 11.57 12.42 -4.61
CA ALA A 227 11.52 12.22 -6.06
C ALA A 227 12.32 13.31 -6.79
N PRO A 228 13.00 12.99 -7.91
CA PRO A 228 13.72 13.97 -8.73
C PRO A 228 12.76 14.74 -9.65
N VAL A 229 11.87 15.52 -9.06
CA VAL A 229 10.87 16.34 -9.74
C VAL A 229 10.93 17.78 -9.25
N ASP A 230 10.43 18.70 -10.06
CA ASP A 230 10.35 20.11 -9.68
C ASP A 230 9.37 20.33 -8.51
N ASP A 231 9.60 21.42 -7.75
CA ASP A 231 8.76 21.78 -6.60
C ASP A 231 7.29 21.96 -6.97
N ASP A 232 6.98 22.44 -8.16
CA ASP A 232 5.61 22.59 -8.68
C ASP A 232 4.92 21.23 -8.87
N VAL A 233 5.62 20.26 -9.44
CA VAL A 233 5.12 18.88 -9.59
C VAL A 233 4.90 18.25 -8.22
N ALA A 234 5.90 18.36 -7.33
CA ALA A 234 5.79 17.83 -5.98
C ALA A 234 4.64 18.48 -5.19
N SER A 235 4.41 19.77 -5.37
CA SER A 235 3.31 20.50 -4.72
C SER A 235 1.94 20.06 -5.26
N ARG A 236 1.82 19.86 -6.59
CA ARG A 236 0.59 19.32 -7.20
C ARG A 236 0.29 17.91 -6.72
N VAL A 237 1.29 17.01 -6.69
CA VAL A 237 1.11 15.63 -6.15
C VAL A 237 0.58 15.69 -4.72
N ARG A 238 1.18 16.50 -3.84
CA ARG A 238 0.72 16.64 -2.46
C ARG A 238 -0.71 17.16 -2.37
N ALA A 239 -1.06 18.17 -3.16
CA ALA A 239 -2.39 18.77 -3.14
C ALA A 239 -3.49 17.80 -3.60
N ILE A 240 -3.30 17.12 -4.75
CA ILE A 240 -4.29 16.16 -5.27
C ILE A 240 -4.40 14.91 -4.37
N ALA A 241 -3.29 14.47 -3.75
CA ALA A 241 -3.32 13.36 -2.82
C ALA A 241 -4.12 13.70 -1.55
N GLN A 242 -3.97 14.90 -1.02
CA GLN A 242 -4.77 15.37 0.13
C GLN A 242 -6.25 15.48 -0.23
N GLN A 243 -6.57 16.07 -1.39
CA GLN A 243 -7.94 16.14 -1.91
C GLN A 243 -8.56 14.76 -2.11
N ALA A 244 -7.77 13.78 -2.57
CA ALA A 244 -8.22 12.41 -2.76
C ALA A 244 -8.60 11.74 -1.43
N LEU A 245 -7.79 11.94 -0.36
CA LEU A 245 -8.12 11.41 0.96
C LEU A 245 -9.36 12.05 1.56
N ASP A 246 -9.55 13.34 1.35
CA ASP A 246 -10.76 14.04 1.78
C ASP A 246 -12.00 13.49 1.06
N ALA A 247 -11.90 13.25 -0.25
CA ALA A 247 -12.98 12.71 -1.08
C ALA A 247 -13.48 11.33 -0.62
N VAL A 248 -12.58 10.46 -0.17
CA VAL A 248 -12.95 9.11 0.31
C VAL A 248 -13.21 9.06 1.82
N GLY A 249 -13.16 10.19 2.53
CA GLY A 249 -13.36 10.24 3.98
C GLY A 249 -12.32 9.44 4.77
N ALA A 250 -11.06 9.44 4.31
CA ALA A 250 -9.99 8.65 4.89
C ALA A 250 -9.70 9.00 6.35
N VAL A 251 -9.42 7.97 7.16
CA VAL A 251 -8.75 8.10 8.47
C VAL A 251 -7.68 7.02 8.56
N GLY A 252 -6.48 7.41 8.96
CA GLY A 252 -5.30 6.54 8.91
C GLY A 252 -4.33 6.95 7.81
N THR A 253 -3.37 6.11 7.53
CA THR A 253 -2.36 6.31 6.49
C THR A 253 -2.77 5.66 5.19
N PHE A 254 -2.59 6.37 4.09
CA PHE A 254 -2.86 5.91 2.73
C PHE A 254 -1.62 6.08 1.85
N GLY A 255 -1.37 5.12 0.99
CA GLY A 255 -0.49 5.29 -0.16
C GLY A 255 -1.26 5.82 -1.35
N VAL A 256 -0.75 6.86 -1.98
CA VAL A 256 -1.30 7.44 -3.21
C VAL A 256 -0.29 7.26 -4.31
N GLU A 257 -0.65 6.49 -5.33
CA GLU A 257 0.19 6.28 -6.51
C GLU A 257 -0.25 7.21 -7.63
N CYS A 258 0.72 7.84 -8.27
CA CYS A 258 0.51 8.85 -9.31
C CYS A 258 1.36 8.57 -10.55
N PHE A 259 0.85 8.97 -11.70
CA PHE A 259 1.60 9.08 -12.94
C PHE A 259 1.95 10.53 -13.21
N GLN A 260 3.21 10.79 -13.51
CA GLN A 260 3.65 12.05 -14.11
C GLN A 260 3.80 11.84 -15.61
N THR A 261 3.07 12.61 -16.41
CA THR A 261 3.20 12.59 -17.88
C THR A 261 4.37 13.42 -18.36
N GLY A 262 4.81 13.24 -19.62
CA GLY A 262 5.87 14.05 -20.23
C GLY A 262 5.51 15.53 -20.37
N GLU A 263 4.22 15.91 -20.33
CA GLU A 263 3.74 17.29 -20.30
C GLU A 263 3.73 17.88 -18.87
N GLY A 264 4.14 17.08 -17.88
CA GLY A 264 4.20 17.46 -16.48
C GLY A 264 2.87 17.35 -15.72
N ASP A 265 1.81 16.83 -16.34
CA ASP A 265 0.56 16.55 -15.64
C ASP A 265 0.74 15.43 -14.63
N VAL A 266 -0.07 15.50 -13.57
CA VAL A 266 -0.09 14.47 -12.51
C VAL A 266 -1.49 13.89 -12.44
N LEU A 267 -1.57 12.56 -12.55
CA LEU A 267 -2.82 11.80 -12.47
C LEU A 267 -2.71 10.76 -11.35
N ILE A 268 -3.75 10.64 -10.50
CA ILE A 268 -3.79 9.55 -9.51
C ILE A 268 -4.09 8.23 -10.21
N ASN A 269 -3.18 7.26 -10.06
CA ASN A 269 -3.37 5.89 -10.49
C ASN A 269 -4.31 5.15 -9.54
N GLU A 270 -3.92 5.06 -8.24
CA GLU A 270 -4.74 4.39 -7.24
C GLU A 270 -4.45 4.86 -5.80
N LEU A 271 -5.38 4.55 -4.91
CA LEU A 271 -5.23 4.69 -3.46
C LEU A 271 -5.11 3.31 -2.82
N ALA A 272 -4.16 3.16 -1.91
CA ALA A 272 -4.07 2.02 -1.00
C ALA A 272 -4.55 2.48 0.41
N PRO A 273 -5.63 1.92 0.98
CA PRO A 273 -6.25 2.42 2.21
C PRO A 273 -5.52 1.93 3.47
N ARG A 274 -4.21 1.94 3.46
CA ARG A 274 -3.31 1.41 4.49
C ARG A 274 -1.91 1.98 4.35
N VAL A 275 -1.06 1.71 5.33
CA VAL A 275 0.39 1.90 5.19
C VAL A 275 0.89 1.22 3.91
N HIS A 276 1.81 1.84 3.20
CA HIS A 276 2.16 1.43 1.85
C HIS A 276 3.67 1.17 1.69
N ASN A 277 4.02 0.29 0.76
CA ASN A 277 5.41 -0.09 0.48
C ASN A 277 6.28 1.12 0.12
N SER A 278 5.75 2.07 -0.66
CA SER A 278 6.47 3.30 -1.01
C SER A 278 6.81 4.20 0.18
N GLY A 279 6.20 3.95 1.35
CA GLY A 279 6.44 4.69 2.58
C GLY A 279 7.38 3.99 3.58
N HIS A 280 7.95 2.82 3.26
CA HIS A 280 8.81 2.10 4.22
C HIS A 280 10.07 2.88 4.57
N TYR A 281 10.62 3.65 3.64
CA TYR A 281 11.77 4.53 3.89
C TYR A 281 11.56 5.49 5.07
N THR A 282 10.30 5.79 5.41
CA THR A 282 9.97 6.74 6.48
C THR A 282 10.38 6.26 7.86
N ILE A 283 10.65 4.96 8.04
CA ILE A 283 11.09 4.39 9.33
C ILE A 283 12.42 5.02 9.74
N GLU A 284 13.39 5.07 8.85
CA GLU A 284 14.71 5.63 9.09
C GLU A 284 14.77 7.12 8.76
N ALA A 285 14.11 7.53 7.68
CA ALA A 285 14.34 8.84 7.08
C ALA A 285 13.47 9.96 7.66
N CYS A 286 12.33 9.68 8.32
CA CYS A 286 11.40 10.71 8.77
C CYS A 286 11.36 10.88 10.28
N ALA A 287 10.91 12.05 10.74
CA ALA A 287 10.74 12.35 12.17
C ALA A 287 9.67 11.46 12.82
N SER A 288 8.58 11.18 12.09
CA SER A 288 7.60 10.14 12.41
C SER A 288 7.39 9.30 11.16
N SER A 289 7.44 7.98 11.29
CA SER A 289 7.18 7.09 10.16
C SER A 289 5.70 7.06 9.76
N GLN A 290 5.40 6.52 8.59
CA GLN A 290 4.02 6.27 8.18
C GLN A 290 3.28 5.37 9.18
N PHE A 291 3.98 4.45 9.84
CA PHE A 291 3.42 3.53 10.83
C PHE A 291 3.08 4.26 12.13
N ASP A 292 3.99 5.13 12.61
CA ASP A 292 3.72 5.98 13.78
C ASP A 292 2.50 6.84 13.56
N ASN A 293 2.43 7.52 12.43
CA ASN A 293 1.31 8.38 12.10
C ASN A 293 0.01 7.60 11.85
N HIS A 294 0.08 6.38 11.31
CA HIS A 294 -1.09 5.52 11.20
C HIS A 294 -1.68 5.19 12.57
N VAL A 295 -0.84 4.74 13.50
CA VAL A 295 -1.26 4.44 14.88
C VAL A 295 -1.87 5.67 15.55
N ARG A 296 -1.21 6.82 15.44
CA ARG A 296 -1.72 8.10 15.98
C ARG A 296 -3.07 8.47 15.37
N ALA A 297 -3.21 8.38 14.06
CA ALA A 297 -4.44 8.70 13.35
C ALA A 297 -5.61 7.85 13.83
N VAL A 298 -5.43 6.51 13.86
CA VAL A 298 -6.51 5.58 14.24
C VAL A 298 -6.85 5.61 15.73
N LEU A 299 -5.93 6.05 16.59
CA LEU A 299 -6.17 6.30 18.01
C LEU A 299 -6.75 7.70 18.29
N GLY A 300 -6.78 8.58 17.29
CA GLY A 300 -7.22 9.98 17.47
C GLY A 300 -6.18 10.85 18.17
N TRP A 301 -4.90 10.49 18.11
CA TRP A 301 -3.80 11.26 18.68
C TRP A 301 -3.28 12.31 17.69
N PRO A 302 -2.59 13.36 18.16
CA PRO A 302 -1.95 14.33 17.27
C PRO A 302 -0.94 13.67 16.34
N LEU A 303 -0.99 14.03 15.04
CA LEU A 303 -0.05 13.52 14.05
C LEU A 303 1.36 14.06 14.29
N GLY A 304 2.37 13.24 14.02
CA GLY A 304 3.78 13.63 14.09
C GLY A 304 4.27 14.22 12.77
N SER A 305 5.41 14.89 12.83
CA SER A 305 6.02 15.50 11.64
C SER A 305 6.45 14.46 10.60
N PRO A 306 6.04 14.59 9.33
CA PRO A 306 6.48 13.72 8.24
C PRO A 306 7.83 14.14 7.65
N ALA A 307 8.47 15.18 8.19
CA ALA A 307 9.70 15.74 7.64
C ALA A 307 10.85 14.72 7.67
N MET A 308 11.63 14.70 6.60
CA MET A 308 12.85 13.91 6.55
C MET A 308 13.91 14.48 7.49
N ARG A 309 14.68 13.59 8.10
CA ARG A 309 15.85 13.88 8.96
C ARG A 309 17.16 13.94 8.18
N THR A 310 17.11 13.58 6.91
CA THR A 310 18.24 13.47 5.99
C THR A 310 17.84 14.05 4.65
N PRO A 311 18.80 14.60 3.85
CA PRO A 311 18.50 15.13 2.52
C PRO A 311 17.93 14.08 1.55
N ALA A 312 18.38 12.82 1.65
CA ALA A 312 17.94 11.75 0.78
C ALA A 312 17.85 10.39 1.48
N ALA A 313 16.96 9.55 0.97
CA ALA A 313 16.83 8.14 1.37
C ALA A 313 16.43 7.30 0.15
N VAL A 314 16.89 6.07 0.11
CA VAL A 314 16.46 5.08 -0.89
C VAL A 314 16.09 3.78 -0.19
N MET A 315 14.93 3.23 -0.56
CA MET A 315 14.49 1.91 -0.13
C MET A 315 14.52 0.93 -1.30
N VAL A 316 15.10 -0.23 -1.07
CA VAL A 316 15.14 -1.34 -2.03
C VAL A 316 14.34 -2.51 -1.48
N ASN A 317 13.34 -2.99 -2.23
CA ASN A 317 12.59 -4.17 -1.87
C ASN A 317 13.43 -5.44 -2.08
N LEU A 318 13.38 -6.33 -1.10
CA LEU A 318 13.98 -7.66 -1.17
C LEU A 318 12.91 -8.65 -1.59
N LEU A 319 13.09 -9.24 -2.75
CA LEU A 319 12.16 -10.22 -3.32
C LEU A 319 12.74 -11.62 -3.15
N GLY A 320 11.87 -12.61 -3.02
CA GLY A 320 12.28 -14.00 -3.04
C GLY A 320 12.85 -14.40 -4.39
N ASP A 321 13.99 -15.06 -4.37
CA ASP A 321 14.70 -15.52 -5.57
C ASP A 321 14.18 -16.89 -6.01
N ALA A 322 13.93 -17.77 -5.04
CA ALA A 322 13.44 -19.13 -5.22
C ALA A 322 12.47 -19.54 -4.10
N ALA A 323 11.88 -20.74 -4.26
CA ALA A 323 11.17 -21.41 -3.18
C ALA A 323 12.19 -21.88 -2.12
N GLY A 324 11.78 -21.91 -0.84
CA GLY A 324 12.61 -22.39 0.27
C GLY A 324 12.50 -21.52 1.50
N SER A 325 13.61 -21.35 2.22
CA SER A 325 13.66 -20.60 3.48
C SER A 325 13.23 -19.15 3.33
N GLY A 326 12.42 -18.68 4.27
CA GLY A 326 12.08 -17.25 4.39
C GLY A 326 13.13 -16.40 5.09
N TRP A 327 14.20 -17.01 5.61
CA TRP A 327 15.36 -16.31 6.18
C TRP A 327 16.44 -16.12 5.12
N PRO A 328 16.97 -14.90 4.91
CA PRO A 328 17.97 -14.65 3.86
C PRO A 328 19.37 -15.11 4.26
N ALA A 329 20.13 -15.55 3.26
CA ALA A 329 21.60 -15.59 3.36
C ALA A 329 22.17 -14.18 3.18
N GLY A 330 23.41 -13.95 3.63
CA GLY A 330 24.14 -12.69 3.42
C GLY A 330 23.88 -11.59 4.45
N VAL A 331 23.08 -11.83 5.49
CA VAL A 331 22.72 -10.81 6.50
C VAL A 331 23.93 -10.10 7.13
N PRO A 332 25.01 -10.79 7.59
CA PRO A 332 26.17 -10.10 8.18
C PRO A 332 26.84 -9.15 7.17
N THR A 333 26.92 -9.54 5.91
CA THR A 333 27.53 -8.73 4.84
C THR A 333 26.67 -7.51 4.52
N ALA A 334 25.35 -7.67 4.45
CA ALA A 334 24.44 -6.56 4.25
C ALA A 334 24.50 -5.53 5.39
N LEU A 335 24.55 -5.99 6.63
CA LEU A 335 24.65 -5.13 7.82
C LEU A 335 26.03 -4.45 7.97
N ALA A 336 27.05 -4.92 7.27
CA ALA A 336 28.35 -4.26 7.22
C ALA A 336 28.37 -3.03 6.29
N VAL A 337 27.33 -2.81 5.47
CA VAL A 337 27.21 -1.61 4.62
C VAL A 337 26.82 -0.42 5.49
N PRO A 338 27.66 0.64 5.59
CA PRO A 338 27.36 1.78 6.44
C PRO A 338 26.07 2.49 6.03
N GLY A 339 25.25 2.84 7.02
CA GLY A 339 24.02 3.60 6.81
C GLY A 339 22.85 2.80 6.24
N ALA A 340 23.01 1.51 5.96
CA ALA A 340 21.93 0.65 5.51
C ALA A 340 21.18 0.02 6.70
N ALA A 341 19.85 0.12 6.69
CA ALA A 341 18.95 -0.54 7.63
C ALA A 341 18.23 -1.70 6.92
N LEU A 342 18.26 -2.89 7.54
CA LEU A 342 17.66 -4.11 7.00
C LEU A 342 16.39 -4.49 7.75
N HIS A 343 15.30 -4.68 7.02
CA HIS A 343 14.02 -5.17 7.53
C HIS A 343 13.67 -6.50 6.87
N VAL A 344 13.78 -7.60 7.61
CA VAL A 344 13.28 -8.92 7.20
C VAL A 344 11.88 -9.11 7.75
N TYR A 345 10.92 -9.43 6.88
CA TYR A 345 9.52 -9.49 7.28
C TYR A 345 9.19 -10.67 8.18
N GLY A 346 9.97 -11.76 8.10
CA GLY A 346 9.75 -12.95 8.93
C GLY A 346 8.70 -13.91 8.35
N LYS A 347 8.51 -13.90 7.04
CA LYS A 347 7.72 -14.94 6.36
C LYS A 347 8.45 -16.27 6.46
N LEU A 348 7.72 -17.37 6.73
CA LEU A 348 8.32 -18.69 6.92
C LEU A 348 8.97 -19.23 5.65
N THR A 349 8.36 -18.95 4.49
CA THR A 349 8.82 -19.45 3.20
C THR A 349 9.00 -18.32 2.19
N SER A 350 9.98 -18.49 1.33
CA SER A 350 10.20 -17.68 0.14
C SER A 350 9.52 -18.29 -1.09
N SER A 351 9.22 -17.46 -2.06
CA SER A 351 8.89 -17.85 -3.43
C SER A 351 9.29 -16.70 -4.38
N LYS A 352 9.54 -17.02 -5.63
CA LYS A 352 9.98 -16.05 -6.63
C LYS A 352 9.05 -14.83 -6.71
N GLY A 353 9.63 -13.63 -6.54
CA GLY A 353 8.90 -12.36 -6.60
C GLY A 353 8.12 -11.99 -5.34
N ARG A 354 8.07 -12.84 -4.31
CA ARG A 354 7.42 -12.53 -3.04
C ARG A 354 8.24 -11.49 -2.28
N LYS A 355 7.62 -10.39 -1.83
CA LYS A 355 8.28 -9.38 -0.98
C LYS A 355 8.65 -10.01 0.36
N MET A 356 9.96 -10.10 0.65
CA MET A 356 10.51 -10.80 1.82
C MET A 356 11.09 -9.82 2.85
N GLY A 357 11.44 -8.63 2.43
CA GLY A 357 12.06 -7.60 3.25
C GLY A 357 12.28 -6.32 2.46
N HIS A 358 12.98 -5.38 3.07
CA HIS A 358 13.53 -4.21 2.38
C HIS A 358 14.81 -3.74 3.07
N VAL A 359 15.62 -3.00 2.33
CA VAL A 359 16.76 -2.23 2.83
C VAL A 359 16.45 -0.76 2.62
N THR A 360 16.67 0.06 3.63
CA THR A 360 16.68 1.53 3.51
C THR A 360 18.07 2.05 3.77
N ALA A 361 18.58 2.95 2.93
CA ALA A 361 19.80 3.69 3.19
C ALA A 361 19.55 5.19 3.11
N LEU A 362 20.28 5.93 3.96
CA LEU A 362 20.25 7.38 4.04
C LEU A 362 21.51 7.96 3.37
N GLY A 363 21.39 9.15 2.79
CA GLY A 363 22.52 9.82 2.13
C GLY A 363 22.37 11.33 2.06
N GLN A 364 23.43 12.01 1.64
CA GLN A 364 23.38 13.43 1.30
C GLN A 364 22.75 13.66 -0.09
N THR A 365 22.83 12.64 -0.95
CA THR A 365 22.20 12.61 -2.27
C THR A 365 21.46 11.29 -2.47
N VAL A 366 20.47 11.29 -3.38
CA VAL A 366 19.75 10.06 -3.78
C VAL A 366 20.72 9.02 -4.34
N ALA A 367 21.72 9.45 -5.12
CA ALA A 367 22.72 8.55 -5.70
C ALA A 367 23.55 7.82 -4.64
N GLU A 368 23.99 8.52 -3.58
CA GLU A 368 24.72 7.90 -2.44
C GLU A 368 23.83 6.90 -1.70
N ALA A 369 22.59 7.31 -1.38
CA ALA A 369 21.66 6.43 -0.68
C ALA A 369 21.34 5.18 -1.52
N GLU A 370 21.15 5.34 -2.84
CA GLU A 370 20.86 4.23 -3.75
C GLU A 370 22.04 3.26 -3.85
N ALA A 371 23.26 3.77 -3.98
CA ALA A 371 24.47 2.93 -4.01
C ALA A 371 24.60 2.09 -2.74
N SER A 372 24.39 2.68 -1.55
CA SER A 372 24.44 1.98 -0.27
C SER A 372 23.29 0.96 -0.12
N ALA A 373 22.05 1.34 -0.48
CA ALA A 373 20.89 0.45 -0.40
C ALA A 373 21.05 -0.77 -1.31
N LEU A 374 21.52 -0.55 -2.56
CA LEU A 374 21.78 -1.64 -3.51
C LEU A 374 22.97 -2.52 -3.07
N ALA A 375 24.04 -1.94 -2.52
CA ALA A 375 25.17 -2.71 -2.01
C ALA A 375 24.73 -3.69 -0.91
N ALA A 376 23.86 -3.24 0.01
CA ALA A 376 23.32 -4.11 1.05
C ALA A 376 22.26 -5.10 0.51
N ALA A 377 21.41 -4.69 -0.42
CA ALA A 377 20.36 -5.54 -0.97
C ALA A 377 20.93 -6.69 -1.83
N ASN A 378 21.93 -6.42 -2.65
CA ASN A 378 22.47 -7.38 -3.64
C ASN A 378 23.24 -8.56 -3.03
N VAL A 379 23.60 -8.49 -1.76
CA VAL A 379 24.26 -9.62 -1.06
C VAL A 379 23.26 -10.53 -0.33
N LEU A 380 21.97 -10.17 -0.35
CA LEU A 380 20.91 -10.92 0.31
C LEU A 380 20.20 -11.82 -0.71
N THR A 381 20.02 -13.08 -0.36
CA THR A 381 19.28 -14.05 -1.18
C THR A 381 18.26 -14.79 -0.33
N PHE A 382 17.05 -15.01 -0.87
CA PHE A 382 15.95 -15.70 -0.22
C PHE A 382 15.55 -16.95 -1.01
N GLY A 383 15.28 -18.03 -0.29
CA GLY A 383 15.00 -19.34 -0.85
C GLY A 383 16.23 -20.21 -0.85
N ASP A 384 16.04 -21.47 -1.19
CA ASP A 384 17.14 -22.42 -1.25
C ASP A 384 17.88 -22.25 -2.58
N PRO A 385 19.22 -22.27 -2.58
CA PRO A 385 19.99 -22.24 -3.83
C PRO A 385 19.60 -23.43 -4.71
N ALA A 386 19.51 -23.22 -6.02
CA ALA A 386 19.20 -24.25 -7.02
C ALA A 386 20.35 -25.27 -7.13
#